data_3abc09eb5a8bd32b4990313e525504bb
#
_entry.id   3abc09eb5a8bd32b4990313e525504bb
#
_cell.length_a   1.000
_cell.length_b   1.000
_cell.length_c   1.000
_cell.angle_alpha   90.00
_cell.angle_beta   90.00
_cell.angle_gamma   90.00
#
_symmetry.space_group_name_H-M   'P 1'
#
loop_
_entity.id
_entity.type
_entity.pdbx_description
1 polymer ?
#
loop_
_entity_poly.entity_id
_entity_poly.type
_entity_poly.pdbx_seq_one_letter_code
_entity_poly.pdbx_strand_id
1 'polypeptide(L)'
;MCIRDRNVSLTDAGLTPYHAIKRSLPKLGAGTFAVVIGTGGLGHVGIQILKAISGATVIALDVNDTKLALATEVGADHVLISDASAAEKIREITGGLGANAVFDFVGANPTMALAQSVAALDSDVTIVGIGGGTMSLGFGAIAYDAAVRIPYWGSRSELIEVLDLARAGKIHVQTETYSLDDGPKAYEDLAANSIRGRAVIVP
;
A
#
# COMPACT_ATOMS: atom_id res chain seq x y z
N MET A 1 -18.74 -6.15 17.83
CA MET A 1 -17.63 -6.67 17.03
C MET A 1 -16.41 -6.76 17.94
N CYS A 2 -15.85 -7.96 18.10
CA CYS A 2 -14.74 -8.20 19.03
C CYS A 2 -13.44 -7.56 18.48
N ILE A 3 -12.57 -7.07 19.36
CA ILE A 3 -11.23 -6.57 18.99
C ILE A 3 -10.44 -7.63 18.22
N ARG A 4 -10.68 -8.93 18.50
CA ARG A 4 -10.06 -10.05 17.79
C ARG A 4 -10.40 -10.06 16.29
N ASP A 5 -11.66 -9.80 15.93
CA ASP A 5 -12.14 -9.91 14.55
C ASP A 5 -11.51 -8.84 13.65
N ARG A 6 -11.22 -7.64 14.20
CA ARG A 6 -10.53 -6.57 13.48
C ARG A 6 -9.02 -6.80 13.37
N ASN A 7 -8.41 -7.39 14.41
CA ASN A 7 -6.95 -7.50 14.49
C ASN A 7 -6.39 -8.77 13.83
N VAL A 8 -7.24 -9.76 13.53
CA VAL A 8 -6.79 -10.97 12.84
C VAL A 8 -6.15 -10.65 11.49
N SER A 9 -6.69 -9.70 10.76
CA SER A 9 -6.17 -9.30 9.46
C SER A 9 -4.84 -8.52 9.54
N LEU A 10 -4.44 -8.01 10.71
CA LEU A 10 -3.14 -7.33 10.89
C LEU A 10 -1.95 -8.29 10.74
N THR A 11 -2.16 -9.59 10.88
CA THR A 11 -1.11 -10.61 10.68
C THR A 11 -0.62 -10.68 9.24
N ASP A 12 -1.41 -10.17 8.30
CA ASP A 12 -1.05 -10.02 6.89
C ASP A 12 -1.19 -8.55 6.46
N ALA A 13 -2.41 -7.99 6.52
CA ALA A 13 -2.69 -6.65 5.99
C ALA A 13 -2.00 -5.51 6.77
N GLY A 14 -1.56 -5.76 7.99
CA GLY A 14 -0.71 -4.85 8.77
C GLY A 14 0.77 -5.17 8.63
N LEU A 15 1.14 -6.44 8.82
CA LEU A 15 2.54 -6.87 8.88
C LEU A 15 3.26 -6.67 7.55
N THR A 16 2.66 -7.08 6.44
CA THR A 16 3.30 -7.01 5.11
C THR A 16 3.59 -5.57 4.67
N PRO A 17 2.63 -4.61 4.71
CA PRO A 17 2.94 -3.22 4.41
C PRO A 17 3.89 -2.59 5.45
N TYR A 18 3.80 -2.96 6.74
CA TYR A 18 4.73 -2.46 7.74
C TYR A 18 6.18 -2.84 7.44
N HIS A 19 6.42 -4.12 7.13
CA HIS A 19 7.76 -4.61 6.77
C HIS A 19 8.31 -3.91 5.52
N ALA A 20 7.46 -3.72 4.50
CA ALA A 20 7.83 -3.01 3.28
C ALA A 20 8.23 -1.55 3.58
N ILE A 21 7.40 -0.82 4.33
CA ILE A 21 7.57 0.60 4.63
C ILE A 21 8.76 0.84 5.57
N LYS A 22 8.91 0.02 6.61
CA LYS A 22 9.96 0.16 7.62
C LYS A 22 11.37 0.21 6.99
N ARG A 23 11.59 -0.52 5.91
CA ARG A 23 12.87 -0.56 5.20
C ARG A 23 13.19 0.74 4.47
N SER A 24 12.16 1.51 4.11
CA SER A 24 12.30 2.78 3.39
C SER A 24 12.25 4.01 4.30
N LEU A 25 12.06 3.85 5.62
CA LEU A 25 11.96 4.97 6.56
C LEU A 25 13.13 5.97 6.49
N PRO A 26 14.39 5.55 6.26
CA PRO A 26 15.49 6.50 6.11
C PRO A 26 15.31 7.52 4.98
N LYS A 27 14.43 7.22 4.00
CA LYS A 27 14.13 8.07 2.84
C LYS A 27 12.79 8.83 2.97
N LEU A 28 12.05 8.64 4.08
CA LEU A 28 10.67 9.11 4.25
C LEU A 28 10.56 10.16 5.38
N GLY A 29 11.30 11.26 5.24
CA GLY A 29 11.25 12.41 6.14
C GLY A 29 10.27 13.50 5.67
N ALA A 30 10.28 14.64 6.35
CA ALA A 30 9.52 15.83 5.93
C ALA A 30 10.00 16.32 4.56
N GLY A 31 9.04 16.67 3.69
CA GLY A 31 9.33 17.13 2.32
C GLY A 31 9.60 16.00 1.32
N THR A 32 9.47 14.74 1.71
CA THR A 32 9.57 13.58 0.82
C THR A 32 8.19 13.07 0.41
N PHE A 33 8.15 12.22 -0.62
CA PHE A 33 6.91 11.67 -1.16
C PHE A 33 6.94 10.13 -1.15
N ALA A 34 5.84 9.54 -0.68
CA ALA A 34 5.57 8.12 -0.74
C ALA A 34 4.37 7.87 -1.66
N VAL A 35 4.55 7.05 -2.68
CA VAL A 35 3.47 6.63 -3.59
C VAL A 35 2.98 5.25 -3.19
N VAL A 36 1.67 5.09 -3.05
CA VAL A 36 0.97 3.82 -2.75
C VAL A 36 0.09 3.47 -3.95
N ILE A 37 0.44 2.40 -4.66
CA ILE A 37 -0.32 1.89 -5.80
C ILE A 37 -1.15 0.69 -5.35
N GLY A 38 -2.47 0.81 -5.48
CA GLY A 38 -3.43 -0.16 -4.97
C GLY A 38 -3.80 0.09 -3.51
N THR A 39 -5.01 0.62 -3.28
CA THR A 39 -5.51 1.03 -1.95
C THR A 39 -6.52 0.04 -1.36
N GLY A 40 -6.47 -1.21 -1.82
CA GLY A 40 -7.30 -2.31 -1.34
C GLY A 40 -6.89 -2.83 0.04
N GLY A 41 -6.93 -4.17 0.20
CA GLY A 41 -6.75 -4.86 1.49
C GLY A 41 -5.45 -4.58 2.25
N LEU A 42 -4.33 -4.32 1.56
CA LEU A 42 -3.05 -3.96 2.16
C LEU A 42 -2.79 -2.45 2.10
N GLY A 43 -3.08 -1.82 0.96
CA GLY A 43 -2.70 -0.44 0.71
C GLY A 43 -3.36 0.56 1.65
N HIS A 44 -4.65 0.37 2.03
CA HIS A 44 -5.31 1.27 2.97
C HIS A 44 -4.68 1.24 4.39
N VAL A 45 -4.11 0.09 4.79
CA VAL A 45 -3.34 -0.01 6.05
C VAL A 45 -1.94 0.58 5.84
N GLY A 46 -1.33 0.35 4.67
CA GLY A 46 -0.03 0.94 4.30
C GLY A 46 -0.03 2.47 4.36
N ILE A 47 -1.11 3.12 3.90
CA ILE A 47 -1.29 4.57 4.01
C ILE A 47 -1.26 5.00 5.48
N GLN A 48 -2.02 4.35 6.35
CA GLN A 48 -2.05 4.67 7.78
C GLN A 48 -0.70 4.44 8.46
N ILE A 49 0.01 3.38 8.08
CA ILE A 49 1.36 3.11 8.59
C ILE A 49 2.30 4.24 8.18
N LEU A 50 2.32 4.63 6.90
CA LEU A 50 3.13 5.77 6.43
C LEU A 50 2.84 7.04 7.22
N LYS A 51 1.57 7.37 7.43
CA LYS A 51 1.16 8.54 8.23
C LYS A 51 1.55 8.43 9.71
N ALA A 52 1.62 7.20 10.26
CA ALA A 52 1.96 6.98 11.66
C ALA A 52 3.46 7.04 11.96
N ILE A 53 4.32 6.59 11.02
CA ILE A 53 5.75 6.37 11.30
C ILE A 53 6.70 7.14 10.38
N SER A 54 6.17 7.94 9.44
CA SER A 54 7.00 8.76 8.53
C SER A 54 6.54 10.22 8.48
N GLY A 55 7.38 11.09 7.93
CA GLY A 55 7.05 12.48 7.63
C GLY A 55 6.68 12.73 6.17
N ALA A 56 6.55 11.68 5.37
CA ALA A 56 6.32 11.81 3.93
C ALA A 56 4.89 12.25 3.59
N THR A 57 4.75 12.98 2.50
CA THR A 57 3.47 13.21 1.83
C THR A 57 3.06 11.93 1.09
N VAL A 58 1.85 11.44 1.35
CA VAL A 58 1.35 10.17 0.80
C VAL A 58 0.45 10.41 -0.39
N ILE A 59 0.83 9.87 -1.55
CA ILE A 59 0.07 9.90 -2.80
C ILE A 59 -0.47 8.49 -3.05
N ALA A 60 -1.78 8.32 -3.02
CA ALA A 60 -2.43 7.02 -3.17
C ALA A 60 -3.11 6.88 -4.54
N LEU A 61 -2.98 5.70 -5.16
CA LEU A 61 -3.56 5.41 -6.47
C LEU A 61 -4.36 4.11 -6.48
N ASP A 62 -5.51 4.14 -7.11
CA ASP A 62 -6.30 2.96 -7.45
C ASP A 62 -7.09 3.21 -8.74
N VAL A 63 -7.63 2.17 -9.36
CA VAL A 63 -8.54 2.27 -10.51
C VAL A 63 -10.01 2.42 -10.08
N ASN A 64 -10.30 2.33 -8.79
CA ASN A 64 -11.64 2.25 -8.21
C ASN A 64 -11.89 3.43 -7.26
N ASP A 65 -12.91 4.25 -7.57
CA ASP A 65 -13.26 5.44 -6.78
C ASP A 65 -13.65 5.12 -5.33
N THR A 66 -14.29 3.98 -5.08
CA THR A 66 -14.64 3.56 -3.70
C THR A 66 -13.38 3.30 -2.86
N LYS A 67 -12.35 2.73 -3.47
CA LYS A 67 -11.05 2.51 -2.81
C LYS A 67 -10.29 3.81 -2.62
N LEU A 68 -10.38 4.74 -3.56
CA LEU A 68 -9.79 6.09 -3.42
C LEU A 68 -10.48 6.90 -2.32
N ALA A 69 -11.82 6.77 -2.17
CA ALA A 69 -12.52 7.36 -1.04
C ALA A 69 -12.00 6.82 0.29
N LEU A 70 -11.79 5.50 0.41
CA LEU A 70 -11.17 4.89 1.59
C LEU A 70 -9.75 5.41 1.81
N ALA A 71 -8.94 5.56 0.75
CA ALA A 71 -7.58 6.10 0.86
C ALA A 71 -7.57 7.51 1.44
N THR A 72 -8.53 8.35 1.04
CA THR A 72 -8.73 9.69 1.62
C THR A 72 -9.12 9.62 3.10
N GLU A 73 -10.10 8.77 3.45
CA GLU A 73 -10.56 8.58 4.84
C GLU A 73 -9.44 8.14 5.79
N VAL A 74 -8.51 7.31 5.29
CA VAL A 74 -7.39 6.80 6.09
C VAL A 74 -6.14 7.69 6.05
N GLY A 75 -6.22 8.86 5.42
CA GLY A 75 -5.24 9.94 5.57
C GLY A 75 -4.23 10.07 4.42
N ALA A 76 -4.50 9.58 3.22
CA ALA A 76 -3.71 9.94 2.05
C ALA A 76 -3.81 11.46 1.80
N ASP A 77 -2.67 12.10 1.53
CA ASP A 77 -2.62 13.55 1.27
C ASP A 77 -3.12 13.87 -0.15
N HIS A 78 -2.86 12.97 -1.10
CA HIS A 78 -3.37 13.04 -2.47
C HIS A 78 -3.92 11.68 -2.90
N VAL A 79 -5.00 11.70 -3.67
CA VAL A 79 -5.56 10.50 -4.29
C VAL A 79 -5.71 10.72 -5.80
N LEU A 80 -5.31 9.73 -6.59
CA LEU A 80 -5.31 9.79 -8.04
C LEU A 80 -5.89 8.51 -8.63
N ILE A 81 -6.62 8.63 -9.73
CA ILE A 81 -6.96 7.48 -10.56
C ILE A 81 -5.66 6.94 -11.20
N SER A 82 -5.47 5.63 -11.13
CA SER A 82 -4.33 4.94 -11.74
C SER A 82 -4.58 4.74 -13.24
N ASP A 83 -4.45 5.82 -14.00
CA ASP A 83 -4.62 5.88 -15.44
C ASP A 83 -3.33 6.35 -16.17
N ALA A 84 -3.41 6.57 -17.47
CA ALA A 84 -2.27 6.99 -18.28
C ALA A 84 -1.69 8.36 -17.85
N SER A 85 -2.46 9.22 -17.17
CA SER A 85 -2.03 10.54 -16.68
C SER A 85 -1.39 10.49 -15.29
N ALA A 86 -1.45 9.34 -14.60
CA ALA A 86 -1.02 9.23 -13.21
C ALA A 86 0.45 9.62 -13.00
N ALA A 87 1.34 9.20 -13.91
CA ALA A 87 2.76 9.52 -13.81
C ALA A 87 3.03 11.03 -13.91
N GLU A 88 2.33 11.73 -14.79
CA GLU A 88 2.44 13.18 -14.96
C GLU A 88 1.95 13.91 -13.71
N LYS A 89 0.77 13.55 -13.21
CA LYS A 89 0.20 14.12 -11.98
C LYS A 89 1.10 13.91 -10.75
N ILE A 90 1.72 12.72 -10.62
CA ILE A 90 2.69 12.47 -9.54
C ILE A 90 3.90 13.40 -9.69
N ARG A 91 4.42 13.58 -10.90
CA ARG A 91 5.53 14.49 -11.14
C ARG A 91 5.17 15.96 -10.84
N GLU A 92 3.96 16.39 -11.17
CA GLU A 92 3.48 17.72 -10.81
C GLU A 92 3.46 17.91 -9.28
N ILE A 93 2.87 16.95 -8.53
CA ILE A 93 2.81 17.01 -7.07
C ILE A 93 4.21 17.01 -6.45
N THR A 94 5.15 16.26 -7.03
CA THR A 94 6.52 16.11 -6.52
C THR A 94 7.50 17.16 -7.05
N GLY A 95 7.01 18.18 -7.76
CA GLY A 95 7.86 19.23 -8.35
C GLY A 95 8.84 18.68 -9.41
N GLY A 96 8.51 17.63 -10.11
CA GLY A 96 9.33 16.98 -11.13
C GLY A 96 10.34 15.96 -10.60
N LEU A 97 10.51 15.84 -9.28
CA LEU A 97 11.53 14.98 -8.66
C LEU A 97 11.16 13.50 -8.61
N GLY A 98 9.86 13.19 -8.62
CA GLY A 98 9.36 11.83 -8.39
C GLY A 98 9.26 11.46 -6.91
N ALA A 99 8.93 10.20 -6.62
CA ALA A 99 8.68 9.68 -5.29
C ALA A 99 9.95 9.08 -4.64
N ASN A 100 10.19 9.40 -3.39
CA ASN A 100 11.30 8.86 -2.59
C ASN A 100 11.09 7.37 -2.23
N ALA A 101 9.82 6.95 -2.13
CA ALA A 101 9.47 5.54 -2.05
C ALA A 101 8.17 5.27 -2.82
N VAL A 102 8.13 4.12 -3.50
CA VAL A 102 6.93 3.61 -4.19
C VAL A 102 6.60 2.23 -3.66
N PHE A 103 5.37 2.03 -3.22
CA PHE A 103 4.85 0.76 -2.72
C PHE A 103 3.74 0.27 -3.65
N ASP A 104 4.03 -0.77 -4.44
CA ASP A 104 3.06 -1.39 -5.35
C ASP A 104 2.42 -2.60 -4.67
N PHE A 105 1.17 -2.45 -4.21
CA PHE A 105 0.37 -3.52 -3.60
C PHE A 105 -0.47 -4.30 -4.63
N VAL A 106 -0.29 -4.04 -5.92
CA VAL A 106 -0.95 -4.75 -7.02
C VAL A 106 0.00 -5.73 -7.70
N GLY A 107 1.17 -5.27 -8.11
CA GLY A 107 2.20 -6.09 -8.74
C GLY A 107 1.85 -6.57 -10.15
N ALA A 108 1.10 -5.79 -10.92
CA ALA A 108 0.76 -6.06 -12.32
C ALA A 108 1.68 -5.25 -13.25
N ASN A 109 1.77 -5.65 -14.53
CA ASN A 109 2.62 -4.94 -15.49
C ASN A 109 2.38 -3.42 -15.53
N PRO A 110 1.12 -2.90 -15.58
CA PRO A 110 0.90 -1.45 -15.61
C PRO A 110 1.36 -0.75 -14.33
N THR A 111 1.14 -1.36 -13.15
CA THR A 111 1.50 -0.76 -11.87
C THR A 111 3.01 -0.77 -11.64
N MET A 112 3.71 -1.83 -12.06
CA MET A 112 5.17 -1.89 -12.03
C MET A 112 5.80 -0.86 -12.98
N ALA A 113 5.24 -0.67 -14.19
CA ALA A 113 5.69 0.35 -15.12
C ALA A 113 5.48 1.77 -14.54
N LEU A 114 4.34 2.02 -13.91
CA LEU A 114 4.08 3.27 -13.22
C LEU A 114 5.10 3.49 -12.09
N ALA A 115 5.29 2.50 -11.21
CA ALA A 115 6.24 2.56 -10.09
C ALA A 115 7.65 2.91 -10.58
N GLN A 116 8.09 2.28 -11.66
CA GLN A 116 9.39 2.55 -12.30
C GLN A 116 9.49 3.98 -12.84
N SER A 117 8.42 4.48 -13.46
CA SER A 117 8.41 5.78 -14.13
C SER A 117 8.37 6.97 -13.17
N VAL A 118 7.87 6.79 -11.94
CA VAL A 118 7.71 7.87 -10.93
C VAL A 118 8.76 7.82 -9.82
N ALA A 119 9.66 6.86 -9.85
CA ALA A 119 10.76 6.73 -8.90
C ALA A 119 11.71 7.94 -9.00
N ALA A 120 12.06 8.56 -7.86
CA ALA A 120 13.07 9.60 -7.77
C ALA A 120 14.48 9.01 -7.80
N LEU A 121 15.50 9.86 -7.95
CA LEU A 121 16.89 9.48 -7.69
C LEU A 121 17.02 8.95 -6.25
N ASP A 122 17.82 7.92 -6.04
CA ASP A 122 18.06 7.29 -4.72
C ASP A 122 16.75 6.87 -4.02
N SER A 123 15.74 6.46 -4.77
CA SER A 123 14.44 6.04 -4.23
C SER A 123 14.39 4.55 -3.89
N ASP A 124 13.33 4.14 -3.19
CA ASP A 124 12.98 2.74 -2.98
C ASP A 124 11.70 2.39 -3.76
N VAL A 125 11.75 1.35 -4.58
CA VAL A 125 10.58 0.77 -5.24
C VAL A 125 10.33 -0.61 -4.65
N THR A 126 9.19 -0.79 -3.99
CA THR A 126 8.86 -2.03 -3.29
C THR A 126 7.60 -2.65 -3.88
N ILE A 127 7.76 -3.84 -4.47
CA ILE A 127 6.68 -4.61 -5.09
C ILE A 127 6.17 -5.62 -4.06
N VAL A 128 4.96 -5.43 -3.59
CA VAL A 128 4.31 -6.28 -2.57
C VAL A 128 3.22 -7.14 -3.22
N GLY A 129 2.52 -6.58 -4.20
CA GLY A 129 1.44 -7.27 -4.89
C GLY A 129 1.94 -8.46 -5.73
N ILE A 130 1.07 -9.45 -5.90
CA ILE A 130 1.35 -10.71 -6.59
C ILE A 130 0.60 -10.83 -7.92
N GLY A 131 0.30 -9.71 -8.57
CA GLY A 131 -0.47 -9.64 -9.81
C GLY A 131 0.20 -10.22 -11.06
N GLY A 132 1.35 -10.89 -10.92
CA GLY A 132 2.03 -11.60 -12.02
C GLY A 132 2.76 -10.68 -13.00
N GLY A 133 2.96 -9.42 -12.67
CA GLY A 133 3.73 -8.48 -13.49
C GLY A 133 5.22 -8.73 -13.47
N THR A 134 5.92 -8.12 -14.41
CA THR A 134 7.38 -8.15 -14.53
C THR A 134 7.92 -6.74 -14.72
N MET A 135 9.13 -6.49 -14.22
CA MET A 135 9.83 -5.22 -14.35
C MET A 135 11.21 -5.48 -14.98
N SER A 136 11.52 -4.77 -16.06
CA SER A 136 12.86 -4.82 -16.64
C SER A 136 13.77 -3.82 -15.94
N LEU A 137 14.90 -4.27 -15.44
CA LEU A 137 15.90 -3.44 -14.77
C LEU A 137 17.15 -3.33 -15.63
N GLY A 138 17.71 -2.13 -15.71
CA GLY A 138 18.92 -1.85 -16.44
C GLY A 138 19.30 -0.38 -16.33
N PHE A 139 20.48 -0.03 -16.80
CA PHE A 139 20.95 1.35 -16.77
C PHE A 139 20.02 2.23 -17.64
N GLY A 140 19.43 3.25 -17.05
CA GLY A 140 18.45 4.14 -17.68
C GLY A 140 17.02 3.61 -17.73
N ALA A 141 16.73 2.38 -17.28
CA ALA A 141 15.38 1.85 -17.22
C ALA A 141 14.61 2.31 -15.97
N ILE A 142 15.32 2.67 -14.91
CA ILE A 142 14.79 3.25 -13.65
C ILE A 142 15.69 4.40 -13.23
N ALA A 143 15.21 5.25 -12.32
CA ALA A 143 16.02 6.33 -11.76
C ALA A 143 17.33 5.79 -11.15
N TYR A 144 18.42 6.56 -11.28
CA TYR A 144 19.72 6.15 -10.75
C TYR A 144 19.69 6.00 -9.23
N ASP A 145 20.47 5.05 -8.73
CA ASP A 145 20.56 4.67 -7.32
C ASP A 145 19.25 4.17 -6.69
N ALA A 146 18.20 3.95 -7.50
CA ALA A 146 16.95 3.37 -7.02
C ALA A 146 17.15 1.90 -6.62
N ALA A 147 16.63 1.53 -5.45
CA ALA A 147 16.61 0.15 -4.97
C ALA A 147 15.24 -0.49 -5.22
N VAL A 148 15.22 -1.65 -5.90
CA VAL A 148 14.00 -2.45 -6.08
C VAL A 148 13.99 -3.60 -5.09
N ARG A 149 12.87 -3.78 -4.37
CA ARG A 149 12.69 -4.83 -3.38
C ARG A 149 11.37 -5.58 -3.60
N ILE A 150 11.40 -6.87 -3.29
CA ILE A 150 10.23 -7.75 -3.29
C ILE A 150 10.19 -8.40 -1.90
N PRO A 151 9.53 -7.78 -0.91
CA PRO A 151 9.44 -8.32 0.44
C PRO A 151 8.44 -9.48 0.50
N TYR A 152 8.57 -10.32 1.51
CA TYR A 152 7.63 -11.39 1.82
C TYR A 152 7.26 -11.35 3.30
N TRP A 153 5.98 -11.03 3.60
CA TRP A 153 5.47 -10.87 4.96
C TRP A 153 6.30 -9.92 5.83
N GLY A 154 6.76 -10.40 6.98
CA GLY A 154 7.58 -9.68 7.93
C GLY A 154 7.97 -10.56 9.11
N SER A 155 8.63 -9.99 10.10
CA SER A 155 9.10 -10.69 11.30
C SER A 155 8.07 -10.66 12.43
N ARG A 156 8.24 -11.57 13.41
CA ARG A 156 7.43 -11.58 14.64
C ARG A 156 7.58 -10.28 15.45
N SER A 157 8.76 -9.70 15.48
CA SER A 157 8.98 -8.42 16.16
C SER A 157 8.23 -7.28 15.48
N GLU A 158 8.21 -7.25 14.15
CA GLU A 158 7.44 -6.26 13.40
C GLU A 158 5.92 -6.43 13.60
N LEU A 159 5.43 -7.66 13.77
CA LEU A 159 4.02 -7.87 14.11
C LEU A 159 3.67 -7.26 15.49
N ILE A 160 4.58 -7.34 16.47
CA ILE A 160 4.38 -6.69 17.77
C ILE A 160 4.27 -5.17 17.59
N GLU A 161 5.15 -4.57 16.80
CA GLU A 161 5.13 -3.14 16.49
C GLU A 161 3.82 -2.72 15.79
N VAL A 162 3.33 -3.53 14.86
CA VAL A 162 2.03 -3.33 14.18
C VAL A 162 0.88 -3.36 15.18
N LEU A 163 0.87 -4.33 16.11
CA LEU A 163 -0.15 -4.44 17.14
C LEU A 163 -0.09 -3.25 18.11
N ASP A 164 1.09 -2.71 18.39
CA ASP A 164 1.25 -1.51 19.22
C ASP A 164 0.72 -0.26 18.51
N LEU A 165 0.93 -0.12 17.19
CA LEU A 165 0.30 0.94 16.41
C LEU A 165 -1.23 0.84 16.44
N ALA A 166 -1.78 -0.38 16.32
CA ALA A 166 -3.21 -0.60 16.40
C ALA A 166 -3.78 -0.31 17.80
N ARG A 167 -3.08 -0.69 18.88
CA ARG A 167 -3.46 -0.37 20.27
C ARG A 167 -3.44 1.13 20.52
N ALA A 168 -2.49 1.84 19.92
CA ALA A 168 -2.39 3.30 20.00
C ALA A 168 -3.43 4.03 19.12
N GLY A 169 -4.31 3.28 18.39
CA GLY A 169 -5.32 3.85 17.50
C GLY A 169 -4.74 4.51 16.24
N LYS A 170 -3.49 4.22 15.90
CA LYS A 170 -2.81 4.81 14.73
C LYS A 170 -3.17 4.12 13.43
N ILE A 171 -3.50 2.84 13.50
CA ILE A 171 -3.91 2.03 12.35
C ILE A 171 -5.14 1.20 12.70
N HIS A 172 -5.99 0.98 11.72
CA HIS A 172 -7.12 0.06 11.78
C HIS A 172 -7.33 -0.59 10.41
N VAL A 173 -7.86 -1.80 10.40
CA VAL A 173 -8.22 -2.47 9.16
C VAL A 173 -9.71 -2.26 8.91
N GLN A 174 -10.07 -1.74 7.75
CA GLN A 174 -11.44 -1.77 7.29
C GLN A 174 -11.82 -3.21 6.98
N THR A 175 -12.88 -3.73 7.62
CA THR A 175 -13.27 -5.13 7.49
C THR A 175 -14.75 -5.26 7.15
N GLU A 176 -15.08 -6.22 6.29
CA GLU A 176 -16.41 -6.75 6.08
C GLU A 176 -16.48 -8.14 6.69
N THR A 177 -17.52 -8.39 7.51
CA THR A 177 -17.64 -9.63 8.26
C THR A 177 -18.64 -10.57 7.60
N TYR A 178 -18.25 -11.82 7.43
CA TYR A 178 -19.08 -12.91 6.89
C TYR A 178 -19.23 -13.98 7.95
N SER A 179 -20.37 -14.69 7.94
CA SER A 179 -20.52 -15.93 8.73
C SER A 179 -19.69 -17.06 8.11
N LEU A 180 -19.48 -18.13 8.87
CA LEU A 180 -18.78 -19.31 8.34
C LEU A 180 -19.51 -19.90 7.12
N ASP A 181 -20.85 -19.92 7.17
CA ASP A 181 -21.68 -20.44 6.08
C ASP A 181 -21.63 -19.55 4.81
N ASP A 182 -21.35 -18.26 4.97
CA ASP A 182 -21.18 -17.30 3.87
C ASP A 182 -19.74 -17.25 3.31
N GLY A 183 -18.88 -18.16 3.74
CA GLY A 183 -17.50 -18.27 3.24
C GLY A 183 -17.39 -18.28 1.71
N PRO A 184 -18.19 -19.09 0.96
CA PRO A 184 -18.19 -19.07 -0.49
C PRO A 184 -18.52 -17.67 -1.07
N LYS A 185 -19.52 -16.99 -0.48
CA LYS A 185 -19.90 -15.63 -0.89
C LYS A 185 -18.77 -14.63 -0.67
N ALA A 186 -18.01 -14.72 0.42
CA ALA A 186 -16.85 -13.86 0.66
C ALA A 186 -15.80 -14.00 -0.45
N TYR A 187 -15.59 -15.20 -0.98
CA TYR A 187 -14.69 -15.43 -2.13
C TYR A 187 -15.26 -14.88 -3.45
N GLU A 188 -16.57 -14.99 -3.68
CA GLU A 188 -17.23 -14.40 -4.84
C GLU A 188 -17.10 -12.87 -4.81
N ASP A 189 -17.38 -12.24 -3.67
CA ASP A 189 -17.27 -10.79 -3.49
C ASP A 189 -15.81 -10.32 -3.63
N LEU A 190 -14.84 -11.12 -3.16
CA LEU A 190 -13.41 -10.85 -3.37
C LEU A 190 -13.03 -10.90 -4.86
N ALA A 191 -13.49 -11.94 -5.57
CA ALA A 191 -13.24 -12.10 -7.01
C ALA A 191 -13.90 -10.98 -7.83
N ALA A 192 -15.08 -10.52 -7.42
CA ALA A 192 -15.78 -9.38 -8.00
C ALA A 192 -15.14 -8.01 -7.65
N ASN A 193 -14.09 -7.99 -6.81
CA ASN A 193 -13.43 -6.78 -6.32
C ASN A 193 -14.38 -5.80 -5.59
N SER A 194 -15.44 -6.31 -4.97
CA SER A 194 -16.49 -5.54 -4.28
C SER A 194 -16.18 -5.29 -2.80
N ILE A 195 -15.24 -6.04 -2.21
CA ILE A 195 -14.88 -5.89 -0.78
C ILE A 195 -14.14 -4.58 -0.54
N ARG A 196 -14.63 -3.82 0.45
CA ARG A 196 -13.96 -2.62 0.94
C ARG A 196 -13.01 -2.98 2.10
N GLY A 197 -11.74 -3.07 1.81
CA GLY A 197 -10.72 -3.47 2.78
C GLY A 197 -10.48 -4.97 2.82
N ARG A 198 -10.83 -5.66 3.91
CA ARG A 198 -10.60 -7.10 4.11
C ARG A 198 -11.90 -7.82 4.47
N ALA A 199 -12.14 -8.99 3.89
CA ALA A 199 -13.15 -9.91 4.36
C ALA A 199 -12.64 -10.67 5.60
N VAL A 200 -13.47 -10.79 6.62
CA VAL A 200 -13.20 -11.58 7.82
C VAL A 200 -14.36 -12.55 8.03
N ILE A 201 -14.06 -13.85 8.00
CA ILE A 201 -15.03 -14.88 8.29
C ILE A 201 -15.00 -15.16 9.78
N VAL A 202 -16.14 -15.09 10.43
CA VAL A 202 -16.30 -15.35 11.88
C VAL A 202 -17.19 -16.58 12.09
N PRO A 203 -16.87 -17.44 13.09
CA PRO A 203 -17.68 -18.59 13.43
C PRO A 203 -19.05 -18.20 13.98
#